data_0e66fe2fb5aad6d724fec95a22a61cce
#
_entry.id   0e66fe2fb5aad6d724fec95a22a61cce
#
_cell.length_a   1.000
_cell.length_b   1.000
_cell.length_c   1.000
_cell.angle_alpha   90.00
_cell.angle_beta   90.00
_cell.angle_gamma   90.00
#
_symmetry.space_group_name_H-M   'P 1'
#
loop_
_entity.id
_entity.type
_entity.pdbx_description
1 polymer ?
#
loop_
_entity_poly.entity_id
_entity_poly.type
_entity_poly.pdbx_seq_one_letter_code
_entity_poly.pdbx_strand_id
1 'polypeptide(L)'
;MLARDRTQAGRTMRLLLPLLLHVGALGSDHIRGPEEVSGMERSSLTVWCHYDPNWETYRKWWCRGAARDSCKILVQTTESEWKMRKGRVSIVDSQRSHVFIVTMEELRPDDADVYWCGIARTGVDFAFPVKVTIRSAPVTPEGTTGSPTVSSHHFVDSIGWIIHSFIR
;
A
#
# COMPACT_ATOMS: atom_id res chain seq x y z
N MET A 1 -70.22 -46.21 24.04
CA MET A 1 -70.39 -44.98 23.29
C MET A 1 -69.04 -44.28 23.22
N LEU A 2 -68.60 -44.01 22.04
CA LEU A 2 -67.23 -43.69 21.68
C LEU A 2 -66.90 -42.19 21.91
N ALA A 3 -65.86 -41.88 22.67
CA ALA A 3 -65.24 -40.57 22.72
C ALA A 3 -63.99 -40.59 21.86
N ARG A 4 -63.97 -39.77 20.82
CA ARG A 4 -62.82 -39.54 19.93
C ARG A 4 -61.88 -38.56 20.57
N ASP A 5 -60.72 -39.06 20.86
CA ASP A 5 -59.54 -38.24 21.20
C ASP A 5 -58.94 -37.68 19.96
N ARG A 6 -58.78 -36.31 19.88
CA ARG A 6 -58.09 -35.58 18.80
C ARG A 6 -56.77 -35.09 19.35
N THR A 7 -55.77 -35.90 19.13
CA THR A 7 -54.39 -35.51 19.35
C THR A 7 -53.99 -34.43 18.35
N GLN A 8 -53.80 -33.19 18.82
CA GLN A 8 -53.17 -32.12 18.06
C GLN A 8 -51.67 -32.35 18.02
N ALA A 9 -51.15 -32.68 16.85
CA ALA A 9 -49.74 -32.75 16.58
C ALA A 9 -49.18 -31.34 16.53
N GLY A 10 -48.50 -30.92 17.58
CA GLY A 10 -47.72 -29.70 17.63
C GLY A 10 -46.54 -29.79 16.68
N ARG A 11 -46.61 -29.04 15.59
CA ARG A 11 -45.47 -28.77 14.69
C ARG A 11 -44.46 -27.90 15.43
N THR A 12 -43.49 -28.51 16.07
CA THR A 12 -42.27 -27.81 16.48
C THR A 12 -41.49 -27.44 15.24
N MET A 13 -41.65 -26.21 14.78
CA MET A 13 -40.85 -25.61 13.77
C MET A 13 -39.44 -25.40 14.37
N ARG A 14 -38.54 -26.34 14.12
CA ARG A 14 -37.13 -26.19 14.42
C ARG A 14 -36.59 -25.13 13.51
N LEU A 15 -36.43 -23.92 14.04
CA LEU A 15 -35.59 -22.88 13.50
C LEU A 15 -34.16 -23.43 13.49
N LEU A 16 -33.75 -24.02 12.37
CA LEU A 16 -32.36 -24.25 12.06
C LEU A 16 -31.73 -22.84 11.78
N LEU A 17 -31.22 -22.26 12.85
CA LEU A 17 -30.34 -21.10 12.76
C LEU A 17 -29.14 -21.56 11.92
N PRO A 18 -28.87 -21.00 10.75
CA PRO A 18 -27.63 -21.28 10.03
C PRO A 18 -26.49 -20.78 10.92
N LEU A 19 -25.74 -21.73 11.47
CA LEU A 19 -24.45 -21.44 12.09
C LEU A 19 -23.57 -20.91 10.98
N LEU A 20 -23.55 -19.60 10.82
CA LEU A 20 -22.57 -18.90 10.00
C LEU A 20 -21.19 -19.19 10.62
N LEU A 21 -20.59 -20.27 10.18
CA LEU A 21 -19.17 -20.50 10.34
C LEU A 21 -18.46 -19.31 9.68
N HIS A 22 -18.18 -18.29 10.47
CA HIS A 22 -17.15 -17.35 10.16
C HIS A 22 -15.85 -18.16 10.14
N VAL A 23 -15.52 -18.66 8.97
CA VAL A 23 -14.14 -19.06 8.69
C VAL A 23 -13.37 -17.75 8.72
N GLY A 24 -13.02 -17.33 9.95
CA GLY A 24 -12.05 -16.29 10.15
C GLY A 24 -10.82 -16.72 9.36
N ALA A 25 -10.42 -15.91 8.40
CA ALA A 25 -9.15 -16.11 7.74
C ALA A 25 -8.11 -16.32 8.83
N LEU A 26 -7.53 -17.52 8.89
CA LEU A 26 -6.42 -17.85 9.79
C LEU A 26 -5.21 -17.03 9.31
N GLY A 27 -5.29 -15.72 9.48
CA GLY A 27 -4.15 -14.85 9.47
C GLY A 27 -3.26 -15.31 10.59
N SER A 28 -2.04 -15.65 10.31
CA SER A 28 -1.05 -15.98 11.31
C SER A 28 -1.00 -14.83 12.31
N ASP A 29 -1.43 -15.03 13.56
CA ASP A 29 -1.38 -14.02 14.63
C ASP A 29 0.06 -13.54 14.90
N HIS A 30 1.05 -14.22 14.33
CA HIS A 30 2.46 -13.97 14.53
C HIS A 30 3.02 -12.81 13.71
N ILE A 31 2.37 -12.44 12.60
CA ILE A 31 2.79 -11.34 11.72
C ILE A 31 1.56 -10.73 11.03
N ARG A 32 1.52 -9.41 10.95
CA ARG A 32 0.45 -8.63 10.33
C ARG A 32 1.03 -7.46 9.55
N GLY A 33 0.39 -7.10 8.45
CA GLY A 33 0.73 -5.96 7.63
C GLY A 33 -0.53 -5.38 6.97
N PRO A 34 -0.40 -4.39 6.12
CA PRO A 34 -1.49 -3.92 5.29
C PRO A 34 -1.77 -4.95 4.18
N GLU A 35 -3.04 -5.24 3.91
CA GLU A 35 -3.43 -6.15 2.83
C GLU A 35 -3.08 -5.56 1.45
N GLU A 36 -3.24 -4.24 1.31
CA GLU A 36 -2.91 -3.50 0.10
C GLU A 36 -2.28 -2.15 0.42
N VAL A 37 -1.31 -1.74 -0.37
CA VAL A 37 -0.67 -0.43 -0.32
C VAL A 37 -0.53 0.13 -1.73
N SER A 38 -0.60 1.45 -1.85
CA SER A 38 -0.50 2.12 -3.13
C SER A 38 0.60 3.17 -3.09
N GLY A 39 1.52 3.13 -4.04
CA GLY A 39 2.54 4.15 -4.26
C GLY A 39 2.33 4.92 -5.55
N MET A 40 2.94 6.08 -5.66
CA MET A 40 3.00 6.85 -6.89
C MET A 40 4.31 6.55 -7.62
N GLU A 41 4.28 6.43 -8.92
CA GLU A 41 5.48 6.28 -9.74
C GLU A 41 6.55 7.35 -9.40
N ARG A 42 7.81 6.96 -9.34
CA ARG A 42 8.97 7.79 -8.97
C ARG A 42 9.03 8.25 -7.51
N SER A 43 8.04 7.91 -6.69
CA SER A 43 8.06 8.17 -5.25
C SER A 43 8.61 6.99 -4.45
N SER A 44 8.51 7.05 -3.14
CA SER A 44 8.82 5.96 -2.23
C SER A 44 7.56 5.42 -1.58
N LEU A 45 7.55 4.11 -1.29
CA LEU A 45 6.50 3.42 -0.57
C LEU A 45 7.10 2.79 0.68
N THR A 46 6.42 2.96 1.82
CA THR A 46 6.82 2.35 3.09
C THR A 46 5.74 1.41 3.58
N VAL A 47 6.15 0.20 3.95
CA VAL A 47 5.28 -0.86 4.48
C VAL A 47 5.71 -1.21 5.89
N TRP A 48 4.74 -1.28 6.81
CA TRP A 48 4.93 -1.59 8.22
C TRP A 48 4.39 -2.99 8.49
N CYS A 49 5.26 -3.90 8.93
CA CYS A 49 4.89 -5.28 9.23
C CYS A 49 5.08 -5.50 10.74
N HIS A 50 3.98 -5.63 11.46
CA HIS A 50 3.97 -5.87 12.90
C HIS A 50 4.09 -7.35 13.20
N TYR A 51 4.77 -7.71 14.26
CA TYR A 51 4.96 -9.10 14.67
C TYR A 51 4.83 -9.29 16.18
N ASP A 52 4.58 -10.54 16.58
CA ASP A 52 4.51 -10.90 17.99
C ASP A 52 5.90 -10.80 18.65
N PRO A 53 6.00 -10.30 19.91
CA PRO A 53 7.27 -10.16 20.65
C PRO A 53 8.16 -11.41 20.67
N ASN A 54 7.59 -12.60 20.59
CA ASN A 54 8.33 -13.85 20.55
C ASN A 54 9.27 -13.98 19.33
N TRP A 55 9.09 -13.13 18.33
CA TRP A 55 9.84 -13.15 17.07
C TRP A 55 10.83 -12.00 16.95
N GLU A 56 11.12 -11.31 18.04
CA GLU A 56 12.00 -10.13 18.08
C GLU A 56 13.38 -10.42 17.47
N THR A 57 14.05 -11.45 17.91
CA THR A 57 15.42 -11.79 17.48
C THR A 57 15.49 -12.55 16.15
N TYR A 58 14.37 -12.88 15.56
CA TYR A 58 14.31 -13.62 14.30
C TYR A 58 14.50 -12.68 13.11
N ARG A 59 15.17 -13.17 12.06
CA ARG A 59 15.33 -12.41 10.82
C ARG A 59 13.99 -12.15 10.15
N LYS A 60 13.80 -10.92 9.69
CA LYS A 60 12.64 -10.46 8.93
C LYS A 60 13.04 -10.37 7.46
N TRP A 61 12.11 -10.66 6.57
CA TRP A 61 12.35 -10.59 5.15
C TRP A 61 11.16 -10.02 4.39
N TRP A 62 11.47 -9.47 3.22
CA TRP A 62 10.52 -8.99 2.24
C TRP A 62 10.78 -9.68 0.92
N CYS A 63 9.78 -10.33 0.35
CA CYS A 63 9.89 -11.00 -0.93
C CYS A 63 8.77 -10.61 -1.89
N ARG A 64 8.99 -10.86 -3.17
CA ARG A 64 8.06 -10.57 -4.28
C ARG A 64 7.67 -11.85 -4.99
N GLY A 65 6.39 -12.04 -5.25
CA GLY A 65 5.83 -13.16 -6.00
C GLY A 65 4.44 -13.55 -5.53
N ALA A 66 3.64 -14.11 -6.42
CA ALA A 66 2.25 -14.48 -6.15
C ALA A 66 2.11 -15.56 -5.05
N ALA A 67 3.07 -16.47 -4.94
CA ALA A 67 3.06 -17.53 -3.95
C ALA A 67 4.22 -17.39 -2.97
N ARG A 68 3.93 -17.50 -1.67
CA ARG A 68 4.91 -17.40 -0.59
C ARG A 68 6.12 -18.33 -0.79
N ASP A 69 5.88 -19.57 -1.09
CA ASP A 69 6.90 -20.62 -1.10
C ASP A 69 7.88 -20.50 -2.29
N SER A 70 7.55 -19.69 -3.29
CA SER A 70 8.37 -19.43 -4.49
C SER A 70 8.73 -17.96 -4.69
N CYS A 71 8.39 -17.08 -3.74
CA CYS A 71 8.69 -15.67 -3.85
C CYS A 71 10.21 -15.41 -3.80
N LYS A 72 10.65 -14.39 -4.49
CA LYS A 72 12.05 -13.96 -4.50
C LYS A 72 12.31 -12.99 -3.36
N ILE A 73 13.17 -13.37 -2.41
CA ILE A 73 13.62 -12.48 -1.34
C ILE A 73 14.37 -11.29 -1.94
N LEU A 74 13.87 -10.09 -1.70
CA LEU A 74 14.47 -8.84 -2.14
C LEU A 74 15.46 -8.31 -1.11
N VAL A 75 15.09 -8.33 0.16
CA VAL A 75 15.90 -7.85 1.28
C VAL A 75 15.51 -8.60 2.55
N GLN A 76 16.46 -8.74 3.47
CA GLN A 76 16.23 -9.34 4.78
C GLN A 76 17.09 -8.63 5.84
N THR A 77 16.63 -8.65 7.09
CA THR A 77 17.40 -8.16 8.23
C THR A 77 18.49 -9.18 8.62
N THR A 78 19.46 -8.72 9.36
CA THR A 78 20.28 -9.55 10.23
C THR A 78 19.53 -9.76 11.56
N GLU A 79 20.15 -10.35 12.55
CA GLU A 79 19.58 -10.50 13.91
C GLU A 79 19.67 -9.20 14.73
N SER A 80 19.96 -8.08 14.08
CA SER A 80 20.14 -6.74 14.66
C SER A 80 19.19 -5.72 14.01
N GLU A 81 19.01 -4.57 14.65
CA GLU A 81 18.17 -3.46 14.16
C GLU A 81 18.85 -2.63 13.04
N TRP A 82 19.94 -3.08 12.48
CA TRP A 82 20.62 -2.37 11.39
C TRP A 82 19.77 -2.35 10.13
N LYS A 83 19.69 -1.18 9.50
CA LYS A 83 19.04 -1.04 8.21
C LYS A 83 19.82 -1.79 7.13
N MET A 84 19.17 -2.75 6.51
CA MET A 84 19.69 -3.47 5.35
C MET A 84 19.12 -2.89 4.08
N ARG A 85 19.95 -2.82 3.02
CA ARG A 85 19.53 -2.29 1.71
C ARG A 85 20.06 -3.16 0.58
N LYS A 86 19.21 -3.39 -0.40
CA LYS A 86 19.57 -4.04 -1.67
C LYS A 86 18.87 -3.33 -2.83
N GLY A 87 19.64 -2.61 -3.63
CA GLY A 87 19.10 -1.76 -4.70
C GLY A 87 18.17 -0.68 -4.15
N ARG A 88 16.95 -0.64 -4.64
CA ARG A 88 15.91 0.33 -4.27
C ARG A 88 15.08 -0.08 -3.05
N VAL A 89 15.36 -1.23 -2.46
CA VAL A 89 14.59 -1.77 -1.34
C VAL A 89 15.45 -1.80 -0.09
N SER A 90 14.91 -1.32 1.02
CA SER A 90 15.55 -1.40 2.32
C SER A 90 14.58 -1.94 3.37
N ILE A 91 15.13 -2.53 4.42
CA ILE A 91 14.41 -3.07 5.57
C ILE A 91 15.15 -2.69 6.85
N VAL A 92 14.40 -2.33 7.87
CA VAL A 92 14.91 -2.11 9.23
C VAL A 92 13.94 -2.74 10.22
N ASP A 93 14.47 -3.42 11.22
CA ASP A 93 13.68 -4.00 12.30
C ASP A 93 13.75 -3.08 13.52
N SER A 94 12.60 -2.73 14.07
CA SER A 94 12.49 -2.06 15.36
C SER A 94 12.01 -3.07 16.39
N GLN A 95 12.96 -3.74 17.03
CA GLN A 95 12.68 -4.81 17.99
C GLN A 95 11.87 -4.29 19.17
N ARG A 96 12.22 -3.11 19.67
CA ARG A 96 11.47 -2.46 20.76
C ARG A 96 9.99 -2.23 20.44
N SER A 97 9.67 -1.98 19.18
CA SER A 97 8.29 -1.70 18.73
C SER A 97 7.61 -2.91 18.08
N HIS A 98 8.32 -4.03 17.97
CA HIS A 98 7.88 -5.25 17.30
C HIS A 98 7.30 -5.00 15.91
N VAL A 99 8.03 -4.20 15.13
CA VAL A 99 7.67 -3.82 13.76
C VAL A 99 8.92 -3.76 12.90
N PHE A 100 8.88 -4.35 11.73
CA PHE A 100 9.88 -4.05 10.73
C PHE A 100 9.28 -3.23 9.58
N ILE A 101 10.12 -2.39 9.04
CA ILE A 101 9.73 -1.37 8.09
C ILE A 101 10.48 -1.62 6.80
N VAL A 102 9.73 -1.76 5.72
CA VAL A 102 10.27 -1.92 4.37
C VAL A 102 10.04 -0.63 3.60
N THR A 103 11.06 -0.13 2.92
CA THR A 103 10.95 1.03 2.02
C THR A 103 11.38 0.62 0.63
N MET A 104 10.52 0.88 -0.35
CA MET A 104 10.79 0.75 -1.76
C MET A 104 10.91 2.16 -2.34
N GLU A 105 12.06 2.49 -2.91
CA GLU A 105 12.35 3.82 -3.47
C GLU A 105 12.25 3.81 -5.00
N GLU A 106 12.05 4.99 -5.60
CA GLU A 106 11.97 5.15 -7.06
C GLU A 106 11.00 4.17 -7.70
N LEU A 107 9.77 4.16 -7.21
CA LEU A 107 8.73 3.23 -7.66
C LEU A 107 8.53 3.28 -9.17
N ARG A 108 8.34 2.11 -9.75
CA ARG A 108 8.12 1.91 -11.18
C ARG A 108 6.80 1.17 -11.41
N PRO A 109 6.16 1.32 -12.56
CA PRO A 109 4.93 0.59 -12.85
C PRO A 109 5.05 -0.94 -12.69
N ASP A 110 6.23 -1.49 -13.01
CA ASP A 110 6.54 -2.91 -12.87
C ASP A 110 6.81 -3.37 -11.44
N ASP A 111 6.83 -2.46 -10.45
CA ASP A 111 6.85 -2.83 -9.03
C ASP A 111 5.46 -3.27 -8.51
N ALA A 112 4.38 -3.07 -9.27
CA ALA A 112 3.06 -3.57 -8.91
C ALA A 112 3.05 -5.10 -8.91
N ASP A 113 2.79 -5.71 -7.73
CA ASP A 113 2.80 -7.17 -7.57
C ASP A 113 2.28 -7.57 -6.18
N VAL A 114 2.25 -8.86 -5.90
CA VAL A 114 2.09 -9.41 -4.55
C VAL A 114 3.46 -9.54 -3.90
N TYR A 115 3.54 -9.07 -2.66
CA TYR A 115 4.72 -9.16 -1.80
C TYR A 115 4.36 -9.84 -0.49
N TRP A 116 5.38 -10.16 0.30
CA TRP A 116 5.19 -10.81 1.59
C TRP A 116 6.11 -10.21 2.63
N CYS A 117 5.51 -9.83 3.78
CA CYS A 117 6.23 -9.66 5.02
C CYS A 117 6.51 -11.03 5.62
N GLY A 118 7.75 -11.34 6.01
CA GLY A 118 8.04 -12.65 6.55
C GLY A 118 9.01 -12.66 7.72
N ILE A 119 8.93 -13.75 8.50
CA ILE A 119 9.80 -14.07 9.63
C ILE A 119 10.42 -15.42 9.36
N ALA A 120 11.77 -15.46 9.26
CA ALA A 120 12.52 -16.69 9.08
C ALA A 120 12.57 -17.49 10.38
N ARG A 121 12.23 -18.76 10.31
CA ARG A 121 12.28 -19.66 11.48
C ARG A 121 12.67 -21.08 11.07
N THR A 122 12.97 -21.92 12.05
CA THR A 122 13.12 -23.35 11.80
C THR A 122 11.76 -23.94 11.37
N GLY A 123 11.74 -24.59 10.23
CA GLY A 123 10.52 -25.10 9.58
C GLY A 123 9.88 -24.08 8.65
N VAL A 124 8.56 -23.96 8.68
CA VAL A 124 7.81 -23.08 7.77
C VAL A 124 7.81 -21.65 8.32
N ASP A 125 8.27 -20.69 7.52
CA ASP A 125 8.28 -19.27 7.85
C ASP A 125 6.86 -18.72 8.05
N PHE A 126 6.74 -17.73 8.93
CA PHE A 126 5.51 -16.94 8.99
C PHE A 126 5.55 -15.87 7.92
N ALA A 127 4.43 -15.66 7.25
CA ALA A 127 4.35 -14.64 6.21
C ALA A 127 2.94 -14.06 6.09
N PHE A 128 2.89 -12.78 5.72
CA PHE A 128 1.65 -12.02 5.48
C PHE A 128 1.71 -11.39 4.09
N PRO A 129 0.71 -11.59 3.23
CA PRO A 129 0.69 -11.04 1.88
C PRO A 129 0.37 -9.55 1.89
N VAL A 130 1.02 -8.81 1.00
CA VAL A 130 0.79 -7.38 0.78
C VAL A 130 0.68 -7.13 -0.72
N LYS A 131 -0.47 -6.68 -1.18
CA LYS A 131 -0.65 -6.26 -2.56
C LYS A 131 -0.11 -4.84 -2.75
N VAL A 132 0.85 -4.68 -3.65
CA VAL A 132 1.40 -3.37 -4.01
C VAL A 132 0.83 -2.93 -5.34
N THR A 133 0.26 -1.72 -5.36
CA THR A 133 -0.24 -1.07 -6.57
C THR A 133 0.53 0.22 -6.85
N ILE A 134 0.78 0.52 -8.10
CA ILE A 134 1.50 1.72 -8.52
C ILE A 134 0.59 2.60 -9.36
N ARG A 135 0.45 3.84 -8.95
CA ARG A 135 -0.30 4.85 -9.70
C ARG A 135 0.66 5.69 -10.53
N SER A 136 0.28 6.00 -11.76
CA SER A 136 1.05 6.91 -12.61
C SER A 136 1.16 8.29 -11.97
N ALA A 137 2.32 8.92 -12.11
CA ALA A 137 2.47 10.31 -11.72
C ALA A 137 1.54 11.21 -12.56
N PRO A 138 0.96 12.28 -11.98
CA PRO A 138 0.20 13.24 -12.77
C PRO A 138 1.05 13.77 -13.93
N VAL A 139 0.53 13.68 -15.14
CA VAL A 139 1.13 14.38 -16.28
C VAL A 139 0.85 15.87 -16.08
N THR A 140 1.86 16.63 -15.68
CA THR A 140 1.79 18.07 -15.79
C THR A 140 1.76 18.37 -17.28
N PRO A 141 0.69 18.98 -17.82
CA PRO A 141 0.75 19.42 -19.22
C PRO A 141 1.93 20.39 -19.30
N GLU A 142 2.97 20.00 -20.06
CA GLU A 142 4.00 20.94 -20.46
C GLU A 142 3.27 22.09 -21.11
N GLY A 143 3.37 23.28 -20.45
CA GLY A 143 2.81 24.48 -21.01
C GLY A 143 3.32 24.61 -22.44
N THR A 144 2.40 24.56 -23.38
CA THR A 144 2.66 25.01 -24.74
C THR A 144 3.20 26.42 -24.62
N THR A 145 4.52 26.57 -24.67
CA THR A 145 5.17 27.83 -24.85
C THR A 145 4.87 28.24 -26.28
N GLY A 146 3.63 28.58 -26.54
CA GLY A 146 3.24 29.37 -27.69
C GLY A 146 3.90 30.72 -27.50
N SER A 147 5.06 30.87 -28.14
CA SER A 147 5.68 32.16 -28.32
C SER A 147 4.62 33.10 -28.90
N PRO A 148 4.25 34.19 -28.23
CA PRO A 148 3.39 35.18 -28.88
C PRO A 148 4.22 35.80 -30.02
N THR A 149 3.91 35.42 -31.23
CA THR A 149 4.36 36.14 -32.44
C THR A 149 3.71 37.52 -32.36
N VAL A 150 4.45 38.48 -31.86
CA VAL A 150 4.04 39.90 -31.91
C VAL A 150 4.07 40.29 -33.36
N SER A 151 2.91 40.27 -34.01
CA SER A 151 2.68 40.93 -35.30
C SER A 151 2.74 42.42 -35.05
N SER A 152 3.86 43.01 -35.49
CA SER A 152 4.05 44.46 -35.51
C SER A 152 3.12 45.06 -36.55
N HIS A 153 1.89 45.40 -36.16
CA HIS A 153 1.12 46.34 -36.94
C HIS A 153 1.44 47.76 -36.45
N HIS A 154 2.10 48.50 -37.32
CA HIS A 154 2.27 49.93 -37.32
C HIS A 154 0.98 50.62 -36.90
N PHE A 155 0.96 51.26 -35.74
CA PHE A 155 0.00 52.32 -35.44
C PHE A 155 0.80 53.59 -35.19
N VAL A 156 1.02 54.35 -36.28
CA VAL A 156 1.46 55.74 -36.25
C VAL A 156 0.16 56.52 -36.16
N ASP A 157 0.04 57.32 -35.20
CA ASP A 157 -0.52 58.69 -35.17
C ASP A 157 -1.26 59.04 -33.90
N SER A 158 -0.91 60.25 -33.50
CA SER A 158 -1.67 61.12 -32.61
C SER A 158 -1.55 60.83 -31.11
N ILE A 159 -0.55 61.43 -30.46
CA ILE A 159 -0.70 62.40 -29.38
C ILE A 159 0.66 63.11 -29.16
N GLY A 160 0.98 64.02 -30.04
CA GLY A 160 1.79 65.18 -29.71
C GLY A 160 0.91 66.18 -28.95
N TRP A 161 1.51 66.93 -28.09
CA TRP A 161 0.91 67.97 -27.24
C TRP A 161 0.35 67.47 -25.90
N ILE A 162 1.16 67.48 -24.87
CA ILE A 162 0.98 68.04 -23.51
C ILE A 162 2.19 67.55 -22.63
N ILE A 163 3.35 68.16 -22.82
CA ILE A 163 4.32 68.29 -21.73
C ILE A 163 5.08 69.62 -21.95
N HIS A 164 4.42 70.70 -21.62
CA HIS A 164 5.07 71.96 -21.31
C HIS A 164 4.23 72.63 -20.22
N SER A 165 4.64 72.49 -19.00
CA SER A 165 4.35 73.35 -17.86
C SER A 165 4.33 72.50 -16.58
N PHE A 166 5.44 72.47 -15.93
CA PHE A 166 5.57 72.49 -14.47
C PHE A 166 7.01 72.33 -14.09
N ILE A 167 7.79 73.41 -14.37
CA ILE A 167 8.99 73.70 -13.59
C ILE A 167 8.82 75.16 -13.14
N ARG A 168 8.48 75.32 -11.91
CA ARG A 168 8.86 76.41 -11.00
C ARG A 168 8.65 75.94 -9.57
#